data_c7d4ce99876d3f3f1075812ac7f8b134
#
_entry.id   c7d4ce99876d3f3f1075812ac7f8b134
#
_cell.length_a   1.000
_cell.length_b   1.000
_cell.length_c   1.000
_cell.angle_alpha   90.00
_cell.angle_beta   90.00
_cell.angle_gamma   90.00
#
_symmetry.space_group_name_H-M   'P 1'
#
loop_
_entity.id
_entity.type
_entity.pdbx_description
1 polymer ?
#
loop_
_entity_poly.entity_id
_entity_poly.type
_entity_poly.pdbx_seq_one_letter_code
_entity_poly.pdbx_strand_id
1 'polypeptide(L)'
;MSDLQSLFTDCLNETLIRVILSNPSSKDGVIKICARPVLKNKSLLFQIEEYTKTQVFHKNLTADDASSYLTGKLSSDASSQTAEFKNALVETKSFTANVLVSKKGTITIKKKMNTSAKQPKISLSHNRKKKYILEEGIPVPFLIDLGVMTQNGSIVNAHYDKFRQINRFLEYIEDILPSLPTGRELRILDFGCGKSYLTFAIYYYLKVLKGYPVRSTGLDLKEDVIRHCNELAVKYGYDKLEFLCGDIAYYDGCSQVDMVVTLHACDTATDYALAKAVGWGAKVILSVPCCQHELNKQMKNDLLSPVLHYGILKERMAALMTDGLRAQILEANGYRTQILEFIDMAHTPKNLLIRAVYNGHCADNKAQIDELLAAFDVNPTLYRLLCKKDNTISE
;
A
#
# COMPACT_ATOMS: atom_id res chain seq x y z
N MET A 1 38.33 15.26 -26.75
CA MET A 1 37.29 15.04 -25.72
C MET A 1 37.84 13.95 -24.78
N SER A 2 37.61 14.08 -23.48
CA SER A 2 37.95 12.98 -22.55
C SER A 2 37.07 11.75 -22.88
N ASP A 3 37.58 10.52 -22.64
CA ASP A 3 36.78 9.30 -22.83
C ASP A 3 35.46 9.31 -22.08
N LEU A 4 35.40 10.05 -20.95
CA LEU A 4 34.20 10.23 -20.14
C LEU A 4 33.15 11.12 -20.83
N GLN A 5 33.58 12.23 -21.42
CA GLN A 5 32.69 13.14 -22.13
C GLN A 5 32.14 12.48 -23.41
N SER A 6 32.98 11.70 -24.11
CA SER A 6 32.54 10.88 -25.24
C SER A 6 31.45 9.87 -24.82
N LEU A 7 31.64 9.17 -23.69
CA LEU A 7 30.65 8.22 -23.15
C LEU A 7 29.29 8.92 -22.90
N PHE A 8 29.29 10.09 -22.25
CA PHE A 8 28.03 10.78 -21.98
C PHE A 8 27.38 11.37 -23.23
N THR A 9 28.15 11.93 -24.17
CA THR A 9 27.63 12.38 -25.47
C THR A 9 26.97 11.25 -26.24
N ASP A 10 27.57 10.05 -26.26
CA ASP A 10 27.04 8.88 -26.95
C ASP A 10 25.77 8.31 -26.31
N CYS A 11 25.61 8.41 -24.99
CA CYS A 11 24.50 7.77 -24.26
C CYS A 11 23.34 8.71 -23.95
N LEU A 12 23.52 10.04 -23.96
CA LEU A 12 22.46 11.00 -23.64
C LEU A 12 21.52 11.22 -24.83
N ASN A 13 20.72 10.22 -25.12
CA ASN A 13 19.70 10.20 -26.18
C ASN A 13 18.48 9.38 -25.72
N GLU A 14 17.52 9.15 -26.61
CA GLU A 14 16.28 8.40 -26.34
C GLU A 14 16.48 6.93 -25.97
N THR A 15 17.69 6.39 -26.15
CA THR A 15 18.03 5.01 -25.76
C THR A 15 18.56 4.90 -24.32
N LEU A 16 18.83 6.03 -23.67
CA LEU A 16 19.24 6.06 -22.28
C LEU A 16 18.12 5.56 -21.37
N ILE A 17 18.45 4.64 -20.46
CA ILE A 17 17.56 4.23 -19.39
C ILE A 17 17.79 5.14 -18.17
N ARG A 18 19.04 5.21 -17.73
CA ARG A 18 19.45 6.10 -16.62
C ARG A 18 20.97 6.20 -16.52
N VAL A 19 21.40 7.28 -15.86
CA VAL A 19 22.76 7.42 -15.30
C VAL A 19 22.63 7.56 -13.80
N ILE A 20 23.48 6.86 -13.03
CA ILE A 20 23.51 6.99 -11.57
C ILE A 20 24.96 7.29 -11.15
N LEU A 21 25.16 8.45 -10.50
CA LEU A 21 26.40 8.77 -9.80
C LEU A 21 26.26 8.39 -8.32
N SER A 22 27.26 7.74 -7.78
CA SER A 22 27.29 7.22 -6.41
C SER A 22 28.70 7.27 -5.82
N ASN A 23 28.82 6.95 -4.54
CA ASN A 23 30.07 7.00 -3.81
C ASN A 23 30.68 8.44 -3.79
N PRO A 24 29.97 9.41 -3.15
CA PRO A 24 30.44 10.78 -3.08
C PRO A 24 31.73 10.90 -2.27
N SER A 25 32.57 11.86 -2.60
CA SER A 25 33.81 12.15 -1.86
C SER A 25 33.55 12.81 -0.50
N SER A 26 32.43 13.52 -0.36
CA SER A 26 31.94 14.06 0.93
C SER A 26 30.60 13.42 1.30
N LYS A 27 30.37 13.17 2.59
CA LYS A 27 29.08 12.70 3.11
C LYS A 27 28.09 13.84 3.37
N ASP A 28 28.55 15.08 3.25
CA ASP A 28 27.72 16.28 3.39
C ASP A 28 27.38 16.83 2.00
N GLY A 29 26.10 17.18 1.80
CA GLY A 29 25.58 17.64 0.51
C GLY A 29 24.93 16.53 -0.31
N VAL A 30 25.22 16.50 -1.62
CA VAL A 30 24.61 15.54 -2.56
C VAL A 30 25.28 14.19 -2.45
N ILE A 31 24.50 13.16 -2.08
CA ILE A 31 24.97 11.79 -1.85
C ILE A 31 24.80 10.87 -3.07
N LYS A 32 23.90 11.25 -4.00
CA LYS A 32 23.60 10.50 -5.21
C LYS A 32 23.04 11.44 -6.27
N ILE A 33 23.37 11.20 -7.54
CA ILE A 33 22.74 11.87 -8.68
C ILE A 33 22.13 10.80 -9.59
N CYS A 34 20.91 11.04 -10.07
CA CYS A 34 20.26 10.21 -11.06
C CYS A 34 19.87 11.08 -12.28
N ALA A 35 20.18 10.63 -13.49
CA ALA A 35 19.77 11.28 -14.72
C ALA A 35 18.95 10.34 -15.59
N ARG A 36 17.85 10.82 -16.17
CA ARG A 36 17.00 10.04 -17.07
C ARG A 36 16.44 10.91 -18.20
N PRO A 37 16.16 10.35 -19.39
CA PRO A 37 15.52 11.10 -20.47
C PRO A 37 14.05 11.38 -20.13
N VAL A 38 13.58 12.57 -20.46
CA VAL A 38 12.19 13.03 -20.36
C VAL A 38 11.82 13.85 -21.58
N LEU A 39 10.59 13.70 -22.06
CA LEU A 39 10.00 14.55 -23.10
C LEU A 39 9.23 15.68 -22.43
N LYS A 40 9.64 16.93 -22.70
CA LYS A 40 8.93 18.13 -22.25
C LYS A 40 8.73 19.05 -23.47
N ASN A 41 7.48 19.44 -23.75
CA ASN A 41 7.14 20.28 -24.90
C ASN A 41 7.71 19.75 -26.24
N LYS A 42 7.66 18.44 -26.47
CA LYS A 42 8.23 17.74 -27.65
C LYS A 42 9.77 17.77 -27.74
N SER A 43 10.48 18.34 -26.78
CA SER A 43 11.93 18.34 -26.72
C SER A 43 12.43 17.26 -25.77
N LEU A 44 13.47 16.52 -26.17
CA LEU A 44 14.16 15.57 -25.32
C LEU A 44 15.07 16.33 -24.36
N LEU A 45 14.81 16.20 -23.08
CA LEU A 45 15.63 16.74 -21.99
C LEU A 45 16.08 15.61 -21.06
N PHE A 46 17.06 15.90 -20.21
CA PHE A 46 17.53 14.97 -19.20
C PHE A 46 17.22 15.54 -17.82
N GLN A 47 16.31 14.85 -17.10
CA GLN A 47 15.99 15.18 -15.73
C GLN A 47 17.10 14.69 -14.83
N ILE A 48 17.75 15.61 -14.14
CA ILE A 48 18.75 15.36 -13.12
C ILE A 48 18.08 15.45 -11.76
N GLU A 49 18.23 14.40 -10.96
CA GLU A 49 17.75 14.32 -9.57
C GLU A 49 18.96 14.25 -8.65
N GLU A 50 19.14 15.26 -7.80
CA GLU A 50 20.20 15.34 -6.81
C GLU A 50 19.66 15.00 -5.44
N TYR A 51 20.12 13.90 -4.87
CA TYR A 51 19.68 13.39 -3.57
C TYR A 51 20.65 13.85 -2.46
N THR A 52 20.12 14.52 -1.46
CA THR A 52 20.79 14.76 -0.18
C THR A 52 20.24 13.78 0.88
N LYS A 53 20.66 13.90 2.13
CA LYS A 53 20.12 13.09 3.23
C LYS A 53 18.61 13.30 3.47
N THR A 54 18.08 14.48 3.15
CA THR A 54 16.73 14.90 3.52
C THR A 54 15.90 15.45 2.35
N GLN A 55 16.52 15.79 1.22
CA GLN A 55 15.85 16.48 0.12
C GLN A 55 16.31 15.93 -1.23
N VAL A 56 15.47 16.14 -2.26
CA VAL A 56 15.78 15.84 -3.65
C VAL A 56 15.56 17.09 -4.48
N PHE A 57 16.59 17.51 -5.22
CA PHE A 57 16.51 18.65 -6.14
C PHE A 57 16.41 18.15 -7.56
N HIS A 58 15.58 18.82 -8.38
CA HIS A 58 15.33 18.47 -9.76
C HIS A 58 15.71 19.57 -10.72
N LYS A 59 16.39 19.24 -11.81
CA LYS A 59 16.63 20.15 -12.93
C LYS A 59 16.51 19.39 -14.26
N ASN A 60 16.10 20.07 -15.31
CA ASN A 60 16.04 19.52 -16.65
C ASN A 60 17.11 20.20 -17.52
N LEU A 61 17.97 19.42 -18.13
CA LEU A 61 19.10 19.89 -18.93
C LEU A 61 18.97 19.37 -20.36
N THR A 62 19.56 20.09 -21.32
CA THR A 62 19.81 19.58 -22.67
C THR A 62 20.83 18.43 -22.65
N ALA A 63 21.03 17.71 -23.74
CA ALA A 63 22.03 16.65 -23.79
C ALA A 63 23.43 17.16 -23.53
N ASP A 64 23.80 18.32 -24.11
CA ASP A 64 25.12 18.92 -23.97
C ASP A 64 25.36 19.43 -22.55
N ASP A 65 24.36 20.11 -21.95
CA ASP A 65 24.45 20.59 -20.56
C ASP A 65 24.52 19.41 -19.58
N ALA A 66 23.75 18.34 -19.80
CA ALA A 66 23.78 17.14 -18.98
C ALA A 66 25.10 16.39 -19.09
N SER A 67 25.69 16.31 -20.30
CA SER A 67 27.02 15.73 -20.53
C SER A 67 28.09 16.49 -19.77
N SER A 68 28.08 17.82 -19.91
CA SER A 68 29.03 18.70 -19.20
C SER A 68 28.89 18.61 -17.70
N TYR A 69 27.64 18.62 -17.22
CA TYR A 69 27.32 18.49 -15.79
C TYR A 69 27.79 17.18 -15.18
N LEU A 70 27.45 16.04 -15.80
CA LEU A 70 27.82 14.69 -15.31
C LEU A 70 29.33 14.46 -15.39
N THR A 71 29.98 14.97 -16.44
CA THR A 71 31.42 14.91 -16.57
C THR A 71 32.12 15.71 -15.48
N GLY A 72 31.67 16.93 -15.19
CA GLY A 72 32.21 17.77 -14.13
C GLY A 72 32.13 17.13 -12.75
N LYS A 73 31.03 16.38 -12.46
CA LYS A 73 30.87 15.67 -11.19
C LYS A 73 31.82 14.46 -10.99
N LEU A 74 32.38 13.91 -12.05
CA LEU A 74 33.31 12.78 -12.04
C LEU A 74 34.76 13.18 -12.34
N SER A 75 34.97 14.43 -12.69
CA SER A 75 36.29 14.99 -12.96
C SER A 75 36.76 15.84 -11.76
N SER A 76 38.07 15.89 -11.54
CA SER A 76 38.67 16.85 -10.60
C SER A 76 38.88 18.20 -11.30
N ASP A 77 38.35 19.28 -10.71
CA ASP A 77 38.59 20.62 -11.18
C ASP A 77 39.92 21.18 -10.63
N ALA A 78 40.45 22.25 -11.28
CA ALA A 78 41.65 22.94 -10.83
C ALA A 78 41.53 23.49 -9.41
N SER A 79 40.32 23.63 -8.86
CA SER A 79 40.01 24.12 -7.52
C SER A 79 39.80 23.02 -6.49
N SER A 80 39.47 21.77 -6.92
CA SER A 80 39.28 20.61 -6.04
C SER A 80 40.15 19.45 -6.50
N GLN A 81 41.02 18.95 -5.61
CA GLN A 81 41.95 17.86 -5.90
C GLN A 81 41.26 16.49 -6.11
N THR A 82 39.95 16.38 -5.91
CA THR A 82 39.20 15.11 -6.01
C THR A 82 37.84 15.30 -6.67
N ALA A 83 37.46 14.37 -7.53
CA ALA A 83 36.11 14.30 -8.11
C ALA A 83 35.02 14.25 -7.03
N GLU A 84 33.88 14.89 -7.26
CA GLU A 84 32.75 14.87 -6.30
C GLU A 84 32.17 13.46 -6.14
N PHE A 85 32.12 12.66 -7.21
CA PHE A 85 31.67 11.26 -7.21
C PHE A 85 32.74 10.33 -7.77
N LYS A 86 32.83 9.14 -7.19
CA LYS A 86 33.84 8.12 -7.59
C LYS A 86 33.28 7.02 -8.48
N ASN A 87 31.97 6.87 -8.56
CA ASN A 87 31.34 5.82 -9.35
C ASN A 87 30.23 6.39 -10.21
N ALA A 88 30.12 5.92 -11.47
CA ALA A 88 28.91 6.10 -12.28
C ALA A 88 28.49 4.78 -12.94
N LEU A 89 27.18 4.56 -12.96
CA LEU A 89 26.53 3.50 -13.72
C LEU A 89 25.73 4.14 -14.84
N VAL A 90 26.01 3.79 -16.10
CA VAL A 90 25.27 4.20 -17.29
C VAL A 90 24.53 2.98 -17.83
N GLU A 91 23.22 3.05 -17.91
CA GLU A 91 22.37 2.01 -18.49
C GLU A 91 21.66 2.54 -19.72
N THR A 92 21.86 1.90 -20.85
CA THR A 92 21.18 2.18 -22.12
C THR A 92 20.49 0.92 -22.65
N LYS A 93 19.70 1.02 -23.71
CA LYS A 93 19.14 -0.15 -24.39
C LYS A 93 20.23 -1.07 -24.94
N SER A 94 21.33 -0.52 -25.43
CA SER A 94 22.36 -1.26 -26.16
C SER A 94 23.52 -1.73 -25.27
N PHE A 95 23.84 -0.98 -24.21
CA PHE A 95 24.96 -1.30 -23.32
C PHE A 95 24.76 -0.84 -21.90
N THR A 96 25.56 -1.39 -21.01
CA THR A 96 25.74 -0.91 -19.62
C THR A 96 27.22 -0.55 -19.45
N ALA A 97 27.51 0.64 -18.88
CA ALA A 97 28.87 1.05 -18.58
C ALA A 97 29.02 1.39 -17.10
N ASN A 98 30.12 0.91 -16.50
CA ASN A 98 30.55 1.27 -15.16
C ASN A 98 31.79 2.17 -15.26
N VAL A 99 31.69 3.33 -14.63
CA VAL A 99 32.79 4.31 -14.51
C VAL A 99 33.30 4.27 -13.09
N LEU A 100 34.61 4.14 -12.93
CA LEU A 100 35.29 4.20 -11.63
C LEU A 100 36.34 5.31 -11.67
N VAL A 101 36.31 6.19 -10.68
CA VAL A 101 37.31 7.25 -10.50
C VAL A 101 38.17 6.89 -9.29
N SER A 102 39.46 6.72 -9.52
CA SER A 102 40.42 6.42 -8.46
C SER A 102 40.68 7.64 -7.56
N LYS A 103 41.31 7.44 -6.40
CA LYS A 103 41.73 8.54 -5.51
C LYS A 103 42.70 9.52 -6.19
N LYS A 104 43.40 9.09 -7.23
CA LYS A 104 44.35 9.91 -8.02
C LYS A 104 43.69 10.57 -9.24
N GLY A 105 42.35 10.49 -9.38
CA GLY A 105 41.60 11.07 -10.51
C GLY A 105 41.63 10.23 -11.80
N THR A 106 42.27 9.02 -11.80
CA THR A 106 42.24 8.15 -12.98
C THR A 106 40.87 7.56 -13.21
N ILE A 107 40.33 7.72 -14.41
CA ILE A 107 39.00 7.26 -14.82
C ILE A 107 39.17 5.91 -15.56
N THR A 108 38.39 4.92 -15.12
CA THR A 108 38.30 3.61 -15.78
C THR A 108 36.87 3.36 -16.21
N ILE A 109 36.62 3.10 -17.49
CA ILE A 109 35.33 2.81 -18.07
C ILE A 109 35.28 1.35 -18.51
N LYS A 110 34.32 0.56 -17.96
CA LYS A 110 34.03 -0.80 -18.35
C LYS A 110 32.67 -0.86 -19.04
N LYS A 111 32.63 -1.11 -20.35
CA LYS A 111 31.41 -1.19 -21.15
C LYS A 111 31.07 -2.64 -21.46
N LYS A 112 29.80 -3.03 -21.26
CA LYS A 112 29.28 -4.36 -21.59
C LYS A 112 28.04 -4.19 -22.47
N MET A 113 28.02 -4.87 -23.61
CA MET A 113 26.84 -4.85 -24.51
C MET A 113 25.74 -5.72 -23.93
N ASN A 114 24.49 -5.24 -24.06
CA ASN A 114 23.30 -5.93 -23.59
C ASN A 114 22.85 -6.93 -24.67
N THR A 115 22.91 -8.23 -24.37
CA THR A 115 22.54 -9.31 -25.30
C THR A 115 21.14 -9.90 -25.08
N SER A 116 20.40 -9.42 -24.07
CA SER A 116 19.10 -10.03 -23.72
C SER A 116 17.93 -9.46 -24.51
N ALA A 117 17.03 -10.34 -24.97
CA ALA A 117 15.83 -10.04 -25.74
C ALA A 117 14.74 -9.24 -24.96
N LYS A 118 14.84 -9.13 -23.65
CA LYS A 118 13.94 -8.32 -22.80
C LYS A 118 14.53 -6.92 -22.58
N GLN A 119 14.29 -6.03 -23.54
CA GLN A 119 14.64 -4.62 -23.35
C GLN A 119 13.61 -3.95 -22.41
N PRO A 120 14.05 -3.23 -21.36
CA PRO A 120 13.14 -2.46 -20.53
C PRO A 120 12.47 -1.34 -21.35
N LYS A 121 11.15 -1.20 -21.23
CA LYS A 121 10.41 -0.08 -21.85
C LYS A 121 10.84 1.23 -21.18
N ILE A 122 11.45 2.12 -21.94
CA ILE A 122 11.79 3.46 -21.47
C ILE A 122 10.52 4.31 -21.50
N SER A 123 10.09 4.81 -20.34
CA SER A 123 9.02 5.81 -20.28
C SER A 123 9.65 7.19 -20.33
N LEU A 124 9.49 7.89 -21.45
CA LEU A 124 9.95 9.27 -21.66
C LEU A 124 8.98 10.30 -21.04
N SER A 125 7.88 9.88 -20.40
CA SER A 125 6.93 10.82 -19.80
C SER A 125 7.56 11.54 -18.62
N HIS A 126 7.42 12.88 -18.58
CA HIS A 126 7.92 13.74 -17.51
C HIS A 126 7.28 13.38 -16.17
N ASN A 127 5.98 13.09 -16.17
CA ASN A 127 5.25 12.56 -15.02
C ASN A 127 5.07 11.06 -15.19
N ARG A 128 5.66 10.25 -14.31
CA ARG A 128 5.30 8.84 -14.20
C ARG A 128 3.84 8.77 -13.76
N LYS A 129 2.93 8.49 -14.68
CA LYS A 129 1.57 8.11 -14.29
C LYS A 129 1.69 6.84 -13.46
N LYS A 130 1.19 6.89 -12.22
CA LYS A 130 1.07 5.68 -11.40
C LYS A 130 0.22 4.68 -12.19
N LYS A 131 0.71 3.45 -12.36
CA LYS A 131 -0.07 2.40 -12.99
C LYS A 131 -1.07 1.89 -11.96
N TYR A 132 -2.33 2.18 -12.19
CA TYR A 132 -3.43 1.72 -11.36
C TYR A 132 -3.91 0.33 -11.81
N ILE A 133 -4.48 -0.45 -10.89
CA ILE A 133 -5.11 -1.75 -11.19
C ILE A 133 -6.37 -1.54 -12.04
N LEU A 134 -7.21 -0.58 -11.67
CA LEU A 134 -8.29 -0.10 -12.52
C LEU A 134 -7.73 1.07 -13.35
N GLU A 135 -7.62 0.86 -14.66
CA GLU A 135 -6.96 1.82 -15.55
C GLU A 135 -7.95 2.89 -16.04
N GLU A 136 -7.48 4.14 -16.17
CA GLU A 136 -8.20 5.18 -16.86
C GLU A 136 -8.34 4.84 -18.36
N GLY A 137 -9.51 5.08 -18.93
CA GLY A 137 -9.83 4.75 -20.33
C GLY A 137 -10.50 3.38 -20.51
N ILE A 138 -10.56 2.54 -19.45
CA ILE A 138 -11.29 1.28 -19.46
C ILE A 138 -12.55 1.44 -18.61
N PRO A 139 -13.76 1.42 -19.20
CA PRO A 139 -15.01 1.58 -18.46
C PRO A 139 -15.22 0.46 -17.43
N VAL A 140 -15.47 0.85 -16.18
CA VAL A 140 -15.77 -0.08 -15.08
C VAL A 140 -17.17 0.21 -14.56
N PRO A 141 -18.15 -0.70 -14.69
CA PRO A 141 -19.56 -0.42 -14.44
C PRO A 141 -19.86 0.19 -13.07
N PHE A 142 -19.33 -0.39 -12.00
CA PHE A 142 -19.59 0.11 -10.65
C PHE A 142 -18.95 1.48 -10.39
N LEU A 143 -17.81 1.83 -11.04
CA LEU A 143 -17.21 3.15 -10.94
C LEU A 143 -18.04 4.23 -11.68
N ILE A 144 -18.69 3.84 -12.77
CA ILE A 144 -19.58 4.73 -13.53
C ILE A 144 -20.82 5.06 -12.69
N ASP A 145 -21.48 4.07 -12.12
CA ASP A 145 -22.66 4.27 -11.26
C ASP A 145 -22.33 5.03 -9.96
N LEU A 146 -21.11 4.91 -9.46
CA LEU A 146 -20.60 5.73 -8.37
C LEU A 146 -20.29 7.19 -8.75
N GLY A 147 -20.35 7.54 -10.04
CA GLY A 147 -19.94 8.84 -10.54
C GLY A 147 -18.44 9.11 -10.47
N VAL A 148 -17.63 8.09 -10.23
CA VAL A 148 -16.16 8.17 -10.18
C VAL A 148 -15.55 8.15 -11.57
N MET A 149 -16.23 7.47 -12.50
CA MET A 149 -15.80 7.29 -13.89
C MET A 149 -16.93 7.67 -14.84
N THR A 150 -16.60 8.20 -15.99
CA THR A 150 -17.55 8.49 -17.06
C THR A 150 -17.78 7.26 -17.95
N GLN A 151 -18.80 7.27 -18.80
CA GLN A 151 -19.12 6.17 -19.73
C GLN A 151 -17.97 5.79 -20.66
N ASN A 152 -17.08 6.74 -20.98
CA ASN A 152 -15.91 6.51 -21.83
C ASN A 152 -14.64 6.13 -21.04
N GLY A 153 -14.75 5.86 -19.73
CA GLY A 153 -13.65 5.42 -18.89
C GLY A 153 -12.77 6.55 -18.32
N SER A 154 -13.09 7.82 -18.55
CA SER A 154 -12.34 8.94 -17.97
C SER A 154 -12.70 9.13 -16.50
N ILE A 155 -11.72 9.49 -15.68
CA ILE A 155 -11.95 9.72 -14.24
C ILE A 155 -12.52 11.11 -14.01
N VAL A 156 -13.57 11.21 -13.19
CA VAL A 156 -14.17 12.47 -12.77
C VAL A 156 -13.25 13.16 -11.79
N ASN A 157 -12.75 14.36 -12.12
CA ASN A 157 -11.75 15.08 -11.30
C ASN A 157 -12.17 15.26 -9.84
N ALA A 158 -13.44 15.58 -9.56
CA ALA A 158 -13.96 15.74 -8.22
C ALA A 158 -13.93 14.43 -7.37
N HIS A 159 -13.83 13.28 -8.03
CA HIS A 159 -13.81 11.95 -7.41
C HIS A 159 -12.49 11.20 -7.59
N TYR A 160 -11.43 11.93 -8.00
CA TYR A 160 -10.12 11.32 -8.25
C TYR A 160 -9.52 10.66 -6.98
N ASP A 161 -9.74 11.27 -5.82
CA ASP A 161 -9.27 10.70 -4.55
C ASP A 161 -9.97 9.37 -4.22
N LYS A 162 -11.26 9.27 -4.51
CA LYS A 162 -12.01 8.02 -4.36
C LYS A 162 -11.50 6.92 -5.31
N PHE A 163 -11.18 7.28 -6.55
CA PHE A 163 -10.53 6.38 -7.50
C PHE A 163 -9.18 5.87 -6.98
N ARG A 164 -8.34 6.77 -6.42
CA ARG A 164 -7.06 6.42 -5.81
C ARG A 164 -7.24 5.48 -4.61
N GLN A 165 -8.21 5.76 -3.76
CA GLN A 165 -8.54 4.94 -2.59
C GLN A 165 -8.92 3.51 -3.00
N ILE A 166 -9.81 3.36 -3.98
CA ILE A 166 -10.22 2.04 -4.49
C ILE A 166 -9.01 1.28 -5.05
N ASN A 167 -8.19 1.93 -5.87
CA ASN A 167 -6.99 1.30 -6.41
C ASN A 167 -5.99 0.91 -5.32
N ARG A 168 -5.80 1.75 -4.30
CA ARG A 168 -4.94 1.44 -3.16
C ARG A 168 -5.43 0.22 -2.39
N PHE A 169 -6.74 0.10 -2.21
CA PHE A 169 -7.34 -1.09 -1.60
C PHE A 169 -7.09 -2.34 -2.42
N LEU A 170 -7.24 -2.26 -3.75
CA LEU A 170 -6.95 -3.38 -4.64
C LEU A 170 -5.46 -3.77 -4.65
N GLU A 171 -4.53 -2.82 -4.45
CA GLU A 171 -3.11 -3.13 -4.25
C GLU A 171 -2.92 -4.04 -3.01
N TYR A 172 -3.64 -3.80 -1.90
CA TYR A 172 -3.59 -4.68 -0.73
C TYR A 172 -4.19 -6.07 -0.99
N ILE A 173 -5.24 -6.15 -1.82
CA ILE A 173 -5.79 -7.43 -2.28
C ILE A 173 -4.76 -8.16 -3.16
N GLU A 174 -4.09 -7.46 -4.07
CA GLU A 174 -3.05 -8.06 -4.93
C GLU A 174 -1.90 -8.64 -4.13
N ASP A 175 -1.45 -7.95 -3.08
CA ASP A 175 -0.37 -8.41 -2.19
C ASP A 175 -0.70 -9.73 -1.49
N ILE A 176 -1.98 -9.99 -1.17
CA ILE A 176 -2.41 -11.18 -0.42
C ILE A 176 -2.89 -12.33 -1.31
N LEU A 177 -2.96 -12.15 -2.62
CA LEU A 177 -3.39 -13.21 -3.54
C LEU A 177 -2.64 -14.54 -3.35
N PRO A 178 -1.30 -14.54 -3.13
CA PRO A 178 -0.57 -15.78 -2.89
C PRO A 178 -0.98 -16.55 -1.62
N SER A 179 -1.68 -15.88 -0.70
CA SER A 179 -2.16 -16.47 0.56
C SER A 179 -3.58 -17.04 0.44
N LEU A 180 -4.26 -16.78 -0.67
CA LEU A 180 -5.60 -17.31 -0.93
C LEU A 180 -5.52 -18.67 -1.61
N PRO A 181 -6.46 -19.61 -1.31
CA PRO A 181 -6.51 -20.91 -1.97
C PRO A 181 -6.80 -20.75 -3.47
N THR A 182 -6.22 -21.67 -4.24
CA THR A 182 -6.43 -21.78 -5.69
C THR A 182 -7.16 -23.08 -6.02
N GLY A 183 -7.77 -23.14 -7.20
CA GLY A 183 -8.43 -24.38 -7.70
C GLY A 183 -9.83 -24.64 -7.15
N ARG A 184 -10.37 -23.79 -6.29
CA ARG A 184 -11.74 -23.81 -5.79
C ARG A 184 -12.36 -22.43 -5.67
N GLU A 185 -13.68 -22.39 -5.47
CA GLU A 185 -14.39 -21.12 -5.23
C GLU A 185 -13.94 -20.48 -3.91
N LEU A 186 -13.53 -19.20 -3.99
CA LEU A 186 -13.20 -18.37 -2.84
C LEU A 186 -14.49 -17.84 -2.20
N ARG A 187 -14.58 -17.92 -0.87
CA ARG A 187 -15.67 -17.35 -0.08
C ARG A 187 -15.18 -16.09 0.64
N ILE A 188 -15.84 -14.97 0.35
CA ILE A 188 -15.49 -13.65 0.87
C ILE A 188 -16.71 -13.09 1.61
N LEU A 189 -16.48 -12.58 2.82
CA LEU A 189 -17.47 -11.82 3.58
C LEU A 189 -16.99 -10.39 3.79
N ASP A 190 -17.87 -9.41 3.56
CA ASP A 190 -17.66 -8.01 3.84
C ASP A 190 -18.68 -7.52 4.87
N PHE A 191 -18.21 -7.26 6.08
CA PHE A 191 -19.04 -6.81 7.20
C PHE A 191 -19.10 -5.29 7.30
N GLY A 192 -20.34 -4.75 7.41
CA GLY A 192 -20.57 -3.32 7.38
C GLY A 192 -20.29 -2.75 5.99
N CYS A 193 -20.74 -3.46 4.93
CA CYS A 193 -20.40 -3.13 3.56
C CYS A 193 -20.92 -1.75 3.08
N GLY A 194 -21.90 -1.17 3.76
CA GLY A 194 -22.47 0.12 3.44
C GLY A 194 -22.89 0.22 1.97
N LYS A 195 -22.47 1.28 1.26
CA LYS A 195 -22.71 1.44 -0.19
C LYS A 195 -21.91 0.46 -1.06
N SER A 196 -21.16 -0.44 -0.47
CA SER A 196 -20.50 -1.63 -1.04
C SER A 196 -19.55 -1.40 -2.22
N TYR A 197 -19.09 -0.16 -2.44
CA TYR A 197 -18.20 0.10 -3.58
C TYR A 197 -16.85 -0.67 -3.51
N LEU A 198 -16.36 -0.95 -2.31
CA LEU A 198 -15.16 -1.78 -2.13
C LEU A 198 -15.48 -3.28 -2.29
N THR A 199 -16.67 -3.73 -1.89
CA THR A 199 -17.15 -5.11 -2.15
C THR A 199 -17.25 -5.36 -3.65
N PHE A 200 -17.85 -4.41 -4.41
CA PHE A 200 -17.90 -4.47 -5.87
C PHE A 200 -16.49 -4.45 -6.48
N ALA A 201 -15.57 -3.65 -5.93
CA ALA A 201 -14.19 -3.59 -6.40
C ALA A 201 -13.45 -4.92 -6.19
N ILE A 202 -13.59 -5.56 -5.02
CA ILE A 202 -13.03 -6.89 -4.73
C ILE A 202 -13.56 -7.91 -5.72
N TYR A 203 -14.89 -7.98 -5.87
CA TYR A 203 -15.53 -8.95 -6.76
C TYR A 203 -15.08 -8.75 -8.21
N TYR A 204 -15.11 -7.52 -8.71
CA TYR A 204 -14.63 -7.18 -10.06
C TYR A 204 -13.16 -7.57 -10.26
N TYR A 205 -12.31 -7.22 -9.32
CA TYR A 205 -10.89 -7.51 -9.40
C TYR A 205 -10.61 -9.01 -9.43
N LEU A 206 -11.15 -9.75 -8.46
CA LEU A 206 -10.90 -11.18 -8.36
C LEU A 206 -11.59 -11.98 -9.47
N LYS A 207 -12.87 -11.69 -9.73
CA LYS A 207 -13.67 -12.45 -10.70
C LYS A 207 -13.37 -12.05 -12.14
N VAL A 208 -13.40 -10.72 -12.43
CA VAL A 208 -13.34 -10.23 -13.81
C VAL A 208 -11.88 -10.07 -14.26
N LEU A 209 -11.02 -9.43 -13.45
CA LEU A 209 -9.65 -9.16 -13.87
C LEU A 209 -8.69 -10.34 -13.65
N LYS A 210 -8.86 -11.10 -12.57
CA LYS A 210 -7.97 -12.22 -12.22
C LYS A 210 -8.54 -13.61 -12.54
N GLY A 211 -9.83 -13.73 -12.84
CA GLY A 211 -10.47 -15.00 -13.22
C GLY A 211 -10.66 -16.00 -12.09
N TYR A 212 -10.60 -15.57 -10.83
CA TYR A 212 -10.88 -16.46 -9.70
C TYR A 212 -12.36 -16.84 -9.67
N PRO A 213 -12.72 -18.10 -9.34
CA PRO A 213 -14.06 -18.44 -8.93
C PRO A 213 -14.33 -17.85 -7.55
N VAL A 214 -15.24 -16.87 -7.45
CA VAL A 214 -15.51 -16.10 -6.23
C VAL A 214 -17.00 -16.10 -5.92
N ARG A 215 -17.35 -16.34 -4.66
CA ARG A 215 -18.63 -16.01 -4.03
C ARG A 215 -18.37 -14.96 -2.97
N SER A 216 -19.08 -13.84 -3.03
CA SER A 216 -18.95 -12.77 -2.06
C SER A 216 -20.30 -12.41 -1.45
N THR A 217 -20.33 -12.25 -0.13
CA THR A 217 -21.52 -11.82 0.62
C THR A 217 -21.18 -10.55 1.38
N GLY A 218 -21.94 -9.47 1.15
CA GLY A 218 -21.89 -8.25 1.94
C GLY A 218 -22.99 -8.25 3.01
N LEU A 219 -22.68 -7.80 4.23
CA LEU A 219 -23.66 -7.59 5.30
C LEU A 219 -23.72 -6.14 5.73
N ASP A 220 -24.94 -5.63 5.91
CA ASP A 220 -25.20 -4.34 6.54
C ASP A 220 -26.55 -4.35 7.25
N LEU A 221 -26.77 -3.42 8.18
CA LEU A 221 -28.02 -3.28 8.93
C LEU A 221 -29.13 -2.54 8.15
N LYS A 222 -28.78 -1.83 7.07
CA LYS A 222 -29.67 -0.93 6.34
C LYS A 222 -30.31 -1.63 5.14
N GLU A 223 -31.58 -1.97 5.26
CA GLU A 223 -32.33 -2.70 4.22
C GLU A 223 -32.39 -1.98 2.88
N ASP A 224 -32.55 -0.65 2.87
CA ASP A 224 -32.59 0.15 1.65
C ASP A 224 -31.26 0.11 0.89
N VAL A 225 -30.14 0.13 1.62
CA VAL A 225 -28.79 0.02 1.06
C VAL A 225 -28.58 -1.38 0.48
N ILE A 226 -28.96 -2.42 1.22
CA ILE A 226 -28.83 -3.82 0.79
C ILE A 226 -29.65 -4.11 -0.48
N ARG A 227 -30.91 -3.64 -0.53
CA ARG A 227 -31.73 -3.77 -1.72
C ARG A 227 -31.07 -3.12 -2.93
N HIS A 228 -30.61 -1.88 -2.79
CA HIS A 228 -29.93 -1.17 -3.87
C HIS A 228 -28.64 -1.90 -4.34
N CYS A 229 -27.84 -2.42 -3.41
CA CYS A 229 -26.64 -3.17 -3.76
C CYS A 229 -26.95 -4.45 -4.52
N ASN A 230 -28.01 -5.19 -4.16
CA ASN A 230 -28.44 -6.36 -4.89
C ASN A 230 -28.94 -6.01 -6.31
N GLU A 231 -29.69 -4.90 -6.47
CA GLU A 231 -30.09 -4.39 -7.80
C GLU A 231 -28.86 -4.12 -8.69
N LEU A 232 -27.82 -3.48 -8.12
CA LEU A 232 -26.57 -3.22 -8.83
C LEU A 232 -25.80 -4.52 -9.15
N ALA A 233 -25.75 -5.49 -8.25
CA ALA A 233 -25.12 -6.79 -8.51
C ALA A 233 -25.78 -7.51 -9.70
N VAL A 234 -27.11 -7.53 -9.76
CA VAL A 234 -27.88 -8.07 -10.91
C VAL A 234 -27.58 -7.26 -12.19
N LYS A 235 -27.59 -5.92 -12.11
CA LYS A 235 -27.29 -5.02 -13.25
C LYS A 235 -25.92 -5.31 -13.86
N TYR A 236 -24.90 -5.66 -13.03
CA TYR A 236 -23.54 -5.94 -13.49
C TYR A 236 -23.32 -7.40 -13.90
N GLY A 237 -24.31 -8.28 -13.73
CA GLY A 237 -24.18 -9.72 -13.96
C GLY A 237 -23.27 -10.42 -12.96
N TYR A 238 -23.25 -9.98 -11.71
CA TYR A 238 -22.43 -10.55 -10.64
C TYR A 238 -23.21 -11.64 -9.88
N ASP A 239 -23.47 -12.76 -10.54
CA ASP A 239 -24.37 -13.83 -10.06
C ASP A 239 -24.01 -14.43 -8.70
N LYS A 240 -22.75 -14.28 -8.26
CA LYS A 240 -22.25 -14.81 -6.99
C LYS A 240 -21.85 -13.71 -5.99
N LEU A 241 -22.37 -12.51 -6.20
CA LEU A 241 -22.28 -11.40 -5.27
C LEU A 241 -23.68 -11.13 -4.72
N GLU A 242 -23.87 -11.31 -3.42
CA GLU A 242 -25.13 -11.11 -2.72
C GLU A 242 -24.94 -10.16 -1.53
N PHE A 243 -26.01 -9.47 -1.16
CA PHE A 243 -26.02 -8.60 0.00
C PHE A 243 -27.19 -8.97 0.91
N LEU A 244 -26.89 -9.12 2.21
CA LEU A 244 -27.84 -9.57 3.22
C LEU A 244 -27.99 -8.50 4.30
N CYS A 245 -29.23 -8.30 4.76
CA CYS A 245 -29.50 -7.47 5.93
C CYS A 245 -29.30 -8.29 7.19
N GLY A 246 -28.45 -7.83 8.11
CA GLY A 246 -28.23 -8.54 9.37
C GLY A 246 -27.12 -7.94 10.22
N ASP A 247 -27.16 -8.31 11.52
CA ASP A 247 -26.13 -7.96 12.47
C ASP A 247 -24.98 -8.97 12.42
N ILE A 248 -23.76 -8.46 12.39
CA ILE A 248 -22.52 -9.24 12.37
C ILE A 248 -22.47 -10.23 13.55
N ALA A 249 -22.88 -9.79 14.74
CA ALA A 249 -22.80 -10.60 15.95
C ALA A 249 -23.63 -11.89 15.84
N TYR A 250 -24.76 -11.86 15.12
CA TYR A 250 -25.70 -12.97 14.98
C TYR A 250 -25.65 -13.70 13.64
N TYR A 251 -24.74 -13.29 12.73
CA TYR A 251 -24.63 -13.93 11.43
C TYR A 251 -23.97 -15.32 11.54
N ASP A 252 -24.69 -16.36 11.15
CA ASP A 252 -24.23 -17.76 11.15
C ASP A 252 -24.37 -18.41 9.77
N GLY A 253 -24.49 -17.60 8.70
CA GLY A 253 -24.73 -18.07 7.34
C GLY A 253 -23.58 -18.83 6.68
N CYS A 254 -22.43 -18.99 7.36
CA CYS A 254 -21.30 -19.78 6.86
C CYS A 254 -20.51 -20.43 8.00
N SER A 255 -19.85 -21.55 7.69
CA SER A 255 -18.95 -22.26 8.60
C SER A 255 -17.48 -22.13 8.22
N GLN A 256 -17.18 -21.60 7.03
CA GLN A 256 -15.83 -21.45 6.51
C GLN A 256 -15.76 -20.30 5.52
N VAL A 257 -14.74 -19.45 5.65
CA VAL A 257 -14.52 -18.28 4.82
C VAL A 257 -13.03 -18.18 4.48
N ASP A 258 -12.69 -17.72 3.29
CA ASP A 258 -11.30 -17.52 2.89
C ASP A 258 -10.80 -16.12 3.21
N MET A 259 -11.66 -15.10 3.03
CA MET A 259 -11.32 -13.72 3.31
C MET A 259 -12.49 -13.00 3.99
N VAL A 260 -12.19 -12.33 5.08
CA VAL A 260 -13.11 -11.40 5.76
C VAL A 260 -12.61 -9.97 5.57
N VAL A 261 -13.52 -9.10 5.15
CA VAL A 261 -13.30 -7.68 5.03
C VAL A 261 -14.24 -6.96 5.98
N THR A 262 -13.75 -5.95 6.69
CA THR A 262 -14.57 -5.12 7.58
C THR A 262 -14.02 -3.70 7.58
N LEU A 263 -14.63 -2.84 6.76
CA LEU A 263 -14.11 -1.49 6.55
C LEU A 263 -14.92 -0.42 7.27
N HIS A 264 -16.16 -0.73 7.67
CA HIS A 264 -17.08 0.22 8.28
C HIS A 264 -17.85 -0.35 9.48
N ALA A 265 -17.41 -1.49 10.04
CA ALA A 265 -17.95 -1.97 11.30
C ALA A 265 -17.42 -1.10 12.44
N CYS A 266 -18.33 -0.46 13.17
CA CYS A 266 -17.97 0.48 14.23
C CYS A 266 -17.74 -0.20 15.56
N ASP A 267 -16.69 0.23 16.30
CA ASP A 267 -16.39 -0.13 17.69
C ASP A 267 -16.31 -1.66 17.88
N THR A 268 -17.13 -2.20 18.78
CA THR A 268 -17.17 -3.64 19.11
C THR A 268 -17.69 -4.51 17.96
N ALA A 269 -18.42 -3.98 16.99
CA ALA A 269 -18.82 -4.73 15.80
C ALA A 269 -17.60 -5.21 15.00
N THR A 270 -16.51 -4.43 14.98
CA THR A 270 -15.23 -4.88 14.43
C THR A 270 -14.71 -6.11 15.18
N ASP A 271 -14.82 -6.13 16.51
CA ASP A 271 -14.30 -7.24 17.32
C ASP A 271 -15.09 -8.53 17.09
N TYR A 272 -16.41 -8.46 16.93
CA TYR A 272 -17.25 -9.60 16.54
C TYR A 272 -16.88 -10.10 15.14
N ALA A 273 -16.65 -9.21 14.19
CA ALA A 273 -16.21 -9.59 12.83
C ALA A 273 -14.86 -10.32 12.86
N LEU A 274 -13.89 -9.81 13.62
CA LEU A 274 -12.57 -10.44 13.77
C LEU A 274 -12.67 -11.80 14.45
N ALA A 275 -13.45 -11.92 15.53
CA ALA A 275 -13.65 -13.18 16.25
C ALA A 275 -14.31 -14.25 15.36
N LYS A 276 -15.34 -13.88 14.60
CA LYS A 276 -15.98 -14.78 13.63
C LYS A 276 -15.01 -15.18 12.51
N ALA A 277 -14.22 -14.25 11.98
CA ALA A 277 -13.19 -14.53 10.98
C ALA A 277 -12.19 -15.59 11.46
N VAL A 278 -11.71 -15.47 12.70
CA VAL A 278 -10.84 -16.47 13.35
C VAL A 278 -11.58 -17.80 13.48
N GLY A 279 -12.80 -17.80 14.00
CA GLY A 279 -13.61 -19.02 14.20
C GLY A 279 -13.92 -19.76 12.89
N TRP A 280 -14.10 -19.07 11.78
CA TRP A 280 -14.31 -19.67 10.44
C TRP A 280 -13.02 -20.04 9.71
N GLY A 281 -11.85 -19.79 10.32
CA GLY A 281 -10.55 -20.13 9.74
C GLY A 281 -10.18 -19.30 8.51
N ALA A 282 -10.59 -18.03 8.48
CA ALA A 282 -10.29 -17.11 7.39
C ALA A 282 -8.77 -17.08 7.10
N LYS A 283 -8.39 -17.17 5.83
CA LYS A 283 -6.98 -17.09 5.44
C LYS A 283 -6.47 -15.66 5.46
N VAL A 284 -7.35 -14.71 5.21
CA VAL A 284 -7.03 -13.29 5.19
C VAL A 284 -8.12 -12.49 5.89
N ILE A 285 -7.71 -11.53 6.69
CA ILE A 285 -8.58 -10.53 7.32
C ILE A 285 -8.06 -9.15 6.96
N LEU A 286 -8.94 -8.30 6.44
CA LEU A 286 -8.68 -6.89 6.16
C LEU A 286 -9.67 -6.03 6.95
N SER A 287 -9.18 -5.29 7.94
CA SER A 287 -10.03 -4.47 8.81
C SER A 287 -9.56 -3.03 8.84
N VAL A 288 -10.49 -2.09 8.64
CA VAL A 288 -10.26 -0.65 8.80
C VAL A 288 -11.16 -0.13 9.92
N PRO A 289 -10.70 -0.19 11.17
CA PRO A 289 -11.47 0.27 12.32
C PRO A 289 -11.67 1.78 12.29
N CYS A 290 -12.90 2.24 12.43
CA CYS A 290 -13.20 3.66 12.42
C CYS A 290 -13.52 4.25 13.81
N CYS A 291 -13.91 3.42 14.79
CA CYS A 291 -14.30 3.82 16.14
C CYS A 291 -13.72 2.89 17.19
N GLN A 292 -13.32 3.45 18.34
CA GLN A 292 -12.71 2.72 19.46
C GLN A 292 -13.27 3.27 20.78
N HIS A 293 -14.60 3.36 20.87
CA HIS A 293 -15.29 3.95 22.03
C HIS A 293 -15.22 3.06 23.25
N GLU A 294 -15.23 1.74 23.10
CA GLU A 294 -15.15 0.80 24.21
C GLU A 294 -13.91 1.07 25.07
N LEU A 295 -12.71 1.04 24.46
CA LEU A 295 -11.46 1.22 25.20
C LEU A 295 -11.35 2.65 25.75
N ASN A 296 -11.80 3.65 25.01
CA ASN A 296 -11.79 5.03 25.47
C ASN A 296 -12.60 5.24 26.74
N LYS A 297 -13.74 4.54 26.90
CA LYS A 297 -14.56 4.59 28.14
C LYS A 297 -13.89 3.87 29.31
N GLN A 298 -13.27 2.72 29.06
CA GLN A 298 -12.67 1.89 30.10
C GLN A 298 -11.33 2.46 30.60
N MET A 299 -10.48 2.97 29.71
CA MET A 299 -9.07 3.24 29.93
C MET A 299 -8.80 4.18 31.11
N LYS A 300 -8.03 3.67 32.09
CA LYS A 300 -7.52 4.39 33.25
C LYS A 300 -6.04 4.01 33.44
N ASN A 301 -5.24 4.96 33.89
CA ASN A 301 -3.86 4.72 34.27
C ASN A 301 -3.36 5.92 35.07
N ASP A 302 -2.91 5.68 36.31
CA ASP A 302 -2.49 6.74 37.22
C ASP A 302 -1.26 7.49 36.74
N LEU A 303 -0.28 6.77 36.20
CA LEU A 303 0.95 7.37 35.67
C LEU A 303 0.67 8.28 34.47
N LEU A 304 -0.28 7.93 33.63
CA LEU A 304 -0.66 8.71 32.44
C LEU A 304 -1.84 9.64 32.68
N SER A 305 -2.36 9.73 33.92
CA SER A 305 -3.52 10.57 34.25
C SER A 305 -3.36 12.04 33.79
N PRO A 306 -2.16 12.70 33.88
CA PRO A 306 -2.00 14.06 33.37
C PRO A 306 -2.21 14.18 31.86
N VAL A 307 -1.97 13.13 31.08
CA VAL A 307 -2.19 13.08 29.62
C VAL A 307 -3.63 12.68 29.32
N LEU A 308 -4.15 11.65 30.01
CA LEU A 308 -5.50 11.12 29.81
C LEU A 308 -6.60 12.07 30.27
N HIS A 309 -6.25 13.09 31.08
CA HIS A 309 -7.14 14.19 31.44
C HIS A 309 -7.66 14.95 30.19
N TYR A 310 -6.86 15.05 29.14
CA TYR A 310 -7.27 15.70 27.90
C TYR A 310 -8.02 14.72 27.00
N GLY A 311 -9.33 14.88 26.85
CA GLY A 311 -10.21 13.95 26.14
C GLY A 311 -9.74 13.60 24.72
N ILE A 312 -9.20 14.56 23.96
CA ILE A 312 -8.68 14.32 22.62
C ILE A 312 -7.42 13.42 22.63
N LEU A 313 -6.57 13.55 23.65
CA LEU A 313 -5.39 12.70 23.77
C LEU A 313 -5.77 11.29 24.23
N LYS A 314 -6.73 11.19 25.17
CA LYS A 314 -7.30 9.92 25.60
C LYS A 314 -7.92 9.16 24.43
N GLU A 315 -8.75 9.83 23.61
CA GLU A 315 -9.40 9.22 22.43
C GLU A 315 -8.36 8.70 21.42
N ARG A 316 -7.33 9.48 21.11
CA ARG A 316 -6.27 9.08 20.20
C ARG A 316 -5.46 7.88 20.73
N MET A 317 -5.12 7.91 22.02
CA MET A 317 -4.39 6.81 22.65
C MET A 317 -5.24 5.54 22.67
N ALA A 318 -6.52 5.64 23.04
CA ALA A 318 -7.45 4.51 23.02
C ALA A 318 -7.59 3.92 21.61
N ALA A 319 -7.63 4.75 20.57
CA ALA A 319 -7.70 4.28 19.19
C ALA A 319 -6.46 3.46 18.80
N LEU A 320 -5.27 3.98 19.06
CA LEU A 320 -4.02 3.28 18.74
C LEU A 320 -3.85 1.99 19.55
N MET A 321 -4.21 2.02 20.84
CA MET A 321 -4.15 0.84 21.71
C MET A 321 -5.14 -0.23 21.28
N THR A 322 -6.37 0.14 20.93
CA THR A 322 -7.39 -0.83 20.47
C THR A 322 -6.91 -1.55 19.22
N ASP A 323 -6.39 -0.82 18.23
CA ASP A 323 -5.96 -1.42 16.97
C ASP A 323 -4.68 -2.23 17.14
N GLY A 324 -3.76 -1.80 18.01
CA GLY A 324 -2.59 -2.58 18.41
C GLY A 324 -2.95 -3.88 19.13
N LEU A 325 -3.90 -3.84 20.08
CA LEU A 325 -4.40 -5.02 20.77
C LEU A 325 -5.11 -5.99 19.82
N ARG A 326 -5.93 -5.49 18.88
CA ARG A 326 -6.56 -6.31 17.83
C ARG A 326 -5.52 -7.08 17.02
N ALA A 327 -4.45 -6.39 16.59
CA ALA A 327 -3.35 -7.03 15.86
C ALA A 327 -2.66 -8.10 16.71
N GLN A 328 -2.29 -7.81 17.96
CA GLN A 328 -1.63 -8.75 18.86
C GLN A 328 -2.49 -9.97 19.21
N ILE A 329 -3.79 -9.78 19.41
CA ILE A 329 -4.74 -10.88 19.65
C ILE A 329 -4.87 -11.77 18.40
N LEU A 330 -4.88 -11.21 17.19
CA LEU A 330 -4.87 -11.99 15.95
C LEU A 330 -3.55 -12.79 15.81
N GLU A 331 -2.40 -12.22 16.19
CA GLU A 331 -1.12 -12.93 16.20
C GLU A 331 -1.12 -14.11 17.18
N ALA A 332 -1.71 -13.95 18.36
CA ALA A 332 -1.92 -15.04 19.30
C ALA A 332 -2.83 -16.16 18.74
N ASN A 333 -3.65 -15.85 17.74
CA ASN A 333 -4.56 -16.79 17.08
C ASN A 333 -4.05 -17.30 15.71
N GLY A 334 -2.74 -17.21 15.44
CA GLY A 334 -2.12 -17.84 14.28
C GLY A 334 -2.09 -16.98 13.02
N TYR A 335 -2.23 -15.67 13.15
CA TYR A 335 -2.11 -14.73 12.04
C TYR A 335 -0.78 -13.96 12.10
N ARG A 336 -0.23 -13.67 10.93
CA ARG A 336 0.79 -12.63 10.77
C ARG A 336 0.10 -11.32 10.47
N THR A 337 0.29 -10.30 11.30
CA THR A 337 -0.38 -9.00 11.15
C THR A 337 0.54 -7.91 10.63
N GLN A 338 -0.07 -6.91 10.00
CA GLN A 338 0.56 -5.64 9.63
C GLN A 338 -0.47 -4.53 9.81
N ILE A 339 -0.04 -3.43 10.41
CA ILE A 339 -0.84 -2.20 10.47
C ILE A 339 -0.30 -1.27 9.40
N LEU A 340 -1.14 -0.91 8.44
CA LEU A 340 -0.79 -0.16 7.23
C LEU A 340 -1.61 1.11 7.13
N GLU A 341 -1.08 2.13 6.47
CA GLU A 341 -1.85 3.33 6.14
C GLU A 341 -2.77 3.04 4.95
N PHE A 342 -4.09 3.15 5.15
CA PHE A 342 -5.10 2.85 4.14
C PHE A 342 -5.41 4.06 3.25
N ILE A 343 -5.60 5.23 3.86
CA ILE A 343 -5.89 6.51 3.21
C ILE A 343 -4.89 7.53 3.74
N ASP A 344 -4.55 8.53 2.91
CA ASP A 344 -3.68 9.63 3.36
C ASP A 344 -4.25 10.32 4.60
N MET A 345 -3.41 10.54 5.61
CA MET A 345 -3.77 11.24 6.85
C MET A 345 -4.36 12.64 6.62
N ALA A 346 -4.10 13.26 5.46
CA ALA A 346 -4.72 14.52 5.07
C ALA A 346 -6.25 14.45 4.98
N HIS A 347 -6.82 13.26 4.78
CA HIS A 347 -8.27 13.06 4.64
C HIS A 347 -8.93 12.61 5.95
N THR A 348 -8.27 11.80 6.77
CA THR A 348 -8.78 11.32 8.06
C THR A 348 -7.67 10.80 8.96
N PRO A 349 -7.71 11.08 10.28
CA PRO A 349 -6.78 10.47 11.22
C PRO A 349 -7.09 8.99 11.49
N LYS A 350 -8.27 8.48 11.08
CA LYS A 350 -8.71 7.09 11.22
C LYS A 350 -8.49 6.35 9.92
N ASN A 351 -7.22 6.08 9.60
CA ASN A 351 -6.78 5.61 8.30
C ASN A 351 -5.95 4.32 8.35
N LEU A 352 -6.01 3.58 9.46
CA LEU A 352 -5.24 2.35 9.63
C LEU A 352 -5.99 1.15 9.05
N LEU A 353 -5.28 0.30 8.33
CA LEU A 353 -5.70 -1.03 7.89
C LEU A 353 -4.95 -2.08 8.69
N ILE A 354 -5.66 -2.93 9.40
CA ILE A 354 -5.14 -4.17 9.97
C ILE A 354 -5.24 -5.25 8.88
N ARG A 355 -4.10 -5.69 8.37
CA ARG A 355 -3.98 -6.81 7.44
C ARG A 355 -3.46 -8.02 8.21
N ALA A 356 -4.26 -9.07 8.32
CA ALA A 356 -3.88 -10.31 8.98
C ALA A 356 -3.96 -11.48 7.99
N VAL A 357 -2.88 -12.25 7.90
CA VAL A 357 -2.77 -13.42 7.02
C VAL A 357 -2.47 -14.63 7.88
N TYR A 358 -3.32 -15.66 7.79
CA TYR A 358 -3.16 -16.88 8.56
C TYR A 358 -1.91 -17.65 8.11
N ASN A 359 -1.02 -17.92 9.04
CA ASN A 359 0.20 -18.70 8.83
C ASN A 359 0.31 -19.92 9.76
N GLY A 360 -0.65 -20.08 10.67
CA GLY A 360 -0.70 -21.19 11.65
C GLY A 360 0.28 -21.04 12.82
N HIS A 361 1.02 -19.94 12.90
CA HIS A 361 1.98 -19.71 13.99
C HIS A 361 1.38 -18.76 15.03
N CYS A 362 0.99 -19.30 16.20
CA CYS A 362 0.50 -18.50 17.30
C CYS A 362 1.66 -17.81 18.02
N ALA A 363 1.59 -16.50 18.17
CA ALA A 363 2.58 -15.73 18.93
C ALA A 363 2.42 -16.01 20.43
N ASP A 364 3.53 -16.14 21.13
CA ASP A 364 3.57 -16.25 22.61
C ASP A 364 3.61 -14.84 23.23
N ASN A 365 2.53 -14.09 23.08
CA ASN A 365 2.42 -12.71 23.54
C ASN A 365 1.29 -12.49 24.56
N LYS A 366 0.66 -13.58 25.03
CA LYS A 366 -0.49 -13.49 25.95
C LYS A 366 -0.16 -12.76 27.24
N ALA A 367 0.99 -13.04 27.86
CA ALA A 367 1.42 -12.39 29.10
C ALA A 367 1.56 -10.87 28.92
N GLN A 368 2.14 -10.42 27.80
CA GLN A 368 2.30 -8.99 27.48
C GLN A 368 0.96 -8.31 27.23
N ILE A 369 0.01 -9.01 26.59
CA ILE A 369 -1.36 -8.50 26.41
C ILE A 369 -2.01 -8.34 27.79
N ASP A 370 -1.94 -9.36 28.66
CA ASP A 370 -2.55 -9.34 29.98
C ASP A 370 -1.98 -8.22 30.88
N GLU A 371 -0.65 -8.00 30.83
CA GLU A 371 0.00 -6.88 31.52
C GLU A 371 -0.49 -5.52 31.05
N LEU A 372 -0.62 -5.35 29.73
CA LEU A 372 -1.13 -4.12 29.15
C LEU A 372 -2.58 -3.85 29.56
N LEU A 373 -3.44 -4.88 29.51
CA LEU A 373 -4.82 -4.78 29.91
C LEU A 373 -4.95 -4.39 31.39
N ALA A 374 -4.14 -5.00 32.25
CA ALA A 374 -4.11 -4.69 33.69
C ALA A 374 -3.60 -3.27 33.96
N ALA A 375 -2.52 -2.84 33.25
CA ALA A 375 -1.94 -1.52 33.42
C ALA A 375 -2.91 -0.37 33.08
N PHE A 376 -3.87 -0.59 32.20
CA PHE A 376 -4.84 0.41 31.77
C PHE A 376 -6.27 0.15 32.28
N ASP A 377 -6.47 -0.85 33.11
CA ASP A 377 -7.78 -1.28 33.64
C ASP A 377 -8.82 -1.47 32.53
N VAL A 378 -8.46 -2.23 31.48
CA VAL A 378 -9.30 -2.44 30.30
C VAL A 378 -9.56 -3.92 30.03
N ASN A 379 -10.73 -4.21 29.44
CA ASN A 379 -11.15 -5.57 29.08
C ASN A 379 -11.91 -5.54 27.74
N PRO A 380 -11.20 -5.41 26.58
CA PRO A 380 -11.81 -5.23 25.29
C PRO A 380 -12.57 -6.46 24.82
N THR A 381 -13.59 -6.25 23.97
CA THR A 381 -14.47 -7.30 23.46
C THR A 381 -13.71 -8.40 22.73
N LEU A 382 -12.77 -8.07 21.87
CA LEU A 382 -12.00 -9.10 21.13
C LEU A 382 -11.21 -10.02 22.06
N TYR A 383 -10.62 -9.46 23.14
CA TYR A 383 -9.90 -10.26 24.13
C TYR A 383 -10.84 -11.23 24.84
N ARG A 384 -12.05 -10.79 25.23
CA ARG A 384 -13.07 -11.65 25.85
C ARG A 384 -13.50 -12.80 24.91
N LEU A 385 -13.67 -12.51 23.60
CA LEU A 385 -14.15 -13.48 22.63
C LEU A 385 -13.10 -14.54 22.25
N LEU A 386 -11.82 -14.18 22.22
CA LEU A 386 -10.76 -15.07 21.69
C LEU A 386 -9.78 -15.58 22.75
N CYS A 387 -9.55 -14.85 23.85
CA CYS A 387 -8.51 -15.17 24.82
C CYS A 387 -9.05 -15.66 26.18
N LYS A 388 -10.28 -15.27 26.56
CA LYS A 388 -10.99 -15.86 27.68
C LYS A 388 -11.85 -17.01 27.15
N LYS A 389 -11.35 -18.25 27.22
CA LYS A 389 -12.25 -19.40 27.21
C LYS A 389 -12.98 -19.38 28.54
N ASP A 390 -14.28 -19.11 28.52
CA ASP A 390 -15.11 -19.37 29.68
C ASP A 390 -14.98 -20.85 30.05
N ASN A 391 -14.39 -21.12 31.21
CA ASN A 391 -14.45 -22.42 31.86
C ASN A 391 -15.86 -22.63 32.46
N THR A 392 -16.91 -22.36 31.72
CA THR A 392 -18.29 -22.57 32.11
C THR A 392 -19.11 -23.08 30.93
N ILE A 393 -18.82 -24.35 30.55
CA ILE A 393 -19.88 -25.28 30.10
C ILE A 393 -19.49 -26.62 30.78
N SER A 394 -19.84 -26.76 32.03
CA SER A 394 -20.10 -28.04 32.67
C SER A 394 -21.41 -27.85 33.42
N GLU A 395 -22.45 -28.26 32.81
CA GLU A 395 -23.62 -29.01 33.23
C GLU A 395 -24.80 -28.73 32.30
#